data_a6adcc7e27b30e83319ed3f4fefe2a92
#
_entry.id   a6adcc7e27b30e83319ed3f4fefe2a92
#
_cell.length_a   1.000
_cell.length_b   1.000
_cell.length_c   1.000
_cell.angle_alpha   90.00
_cell.angle_beta   90.00
_cell.angle_gamma   90.00
#
_symmetry.space_group_name_H-M   'P 1'
#
loop_
_entity.id
_entity.type
_entity.pdbx_description
1 polymer ?
#
loop_
_entity_poly.entity_id
_entity_poly.type
_entity_poly.pdbx_seq_one_letter_code
_entity_poly.pdbx_strand_id
1 'polypeptide(L)'
;MEDKIISFLAFDGKVNIKCINSTNLVEEARKIHDLSPVTTAALGRLLTMGCLMGSNLKEKNDKITLQIKSNGPIDTMIVVANKNSTVRGYIKNSNVDVPLKSNGKLDVGSAVGKDGMLYIIRDIGLKEPYIGLTPLVSGEIAEDFTEYFAKSEQVPTAIALGVLVDKDGVKSAGGYIVQLMPDATEEDITKIEKNLKKMPPISKLLEKNMSLEDIAGLITGDGMLFMVGEDLFPEYKCDCKRSRIEKGLVSLGATELDDMINTDGKAEVECKFCKKKYVFSRADLEKLKQKWDRKSVV
;
A
#
# COMPACT_ATOMS: atom_id res chain seq x y z
N MET A 1 -10.06 -12.88 12.46
CA MET A 1 -8.94 -13.64 11.86
C MET A 1 -7.69 -12.76 11.98
N GLU A 2 -6.52 -13.33 12.29
CA GLU A 2 -5.26 -12.59 12.35
C GLU A 2 -4.82 -12.16 10.94
N ASP A 3 -4.20 -10.99 10.84
CA ASP A 3 -3.61 -10.53 9.57
C ASP A 3 -2.37 -11.36 9.25
N LYS A 4 -2.32 -11.92 8.04
CA LYS A 4 -1.29 -12.88 7.66
C LYS A 4 -1.04 -12.87 6.15
N ILE A 5 0.20 -13.09 5.74
CA ILE A 5 0.57 -13.37 4.34
C ILE A 5 1.12 -14.79 4.29
N ILE A 6 0.65 -15.58 3.35
CA ILE A 6 1.18 -16.90 3.05
C ILE A 6 1.58 -16.94 1.58
N SER A 7 2.73 -17.53 1.32
CA SER A 7 3.26 -17.74 -0.03
C SER A 7 3.18 -19.20 -0.41
N PHE A 8 2.82 -19.47 -1.66
CA PHE A 8 2.68 -20.82 -2.19
C PHE A 8 3.36 -20.94 -3.54
N LEU A 9 3.87 -22.13 -3.83
CA LEU A 9 4.22 -22.56 -5.17
C LEU A 9 3.23 -23.64 -5.61
N ALA A 10 2.79 -23.57 -6.85
CA ALA A 10 1.88 -24.53 -7.45
C ALA A 10 2.41 -24.97 -8.81
N PHE A 11 1.85 -26.07 -9.36
CA PHE A 11 2.21 -26.64 -10.66
C PHE A 11 3.72 -26.86 -10.80
N ASP A 12 4.30 -27.61 -9.86
CA ASP A 12 5.74 -27.91 -9.79
C ASP A 12 6.65 -26.66 -9.76
N GLY A 13 6.20 -25.60 -9.09
CA GLY A 13 6.94 -24.35 -8.95
C GLY A 13 6.76 -23.33 -10.08
N LYS A 14 5.92 -23.64 -11.07
CA LYS A 14 5.67 -22.79 -12.23
C LYS A 14 4.73 -21.62 -11.95
N VAL A 15 4.06 -21.61 -10.80
CA VAL A 15 3.13 -20.56 -10.39
C VAL A 15 3.41 -20.16 -8.95
N ASN A 16 3.67 -18.88 -8.74
CA ASN A 16 3.82 -18.28 -7.43
C ASN A 16 2.51 -17.59 -7.02
N ILE A 17 2.01 -17.92 -5.84
CA ILE A 17 0.79 -17.35 -5.30
C ILE A 17 1.10 -16.78 -3.93
N LYS A 18 0.67 -15.54 -3.67
CA LYS A 18 0.64 -14.97 -2.32
C LYS A 18 -0.76 -14.54 -1.98
N CYS A 19 -1.24 -15.00 -0.83
CA CYS A 19 -2.53 -14.61 -0.28
C CYS A 19 -2.32 -13.81 0.99
N ILE A 20 -3.16 -12.81 1.23
CA ILE A 20 -3.09 -11.93 2.41
C ILE A 20 -4.48 -11.68 2.99
N ASN A 21 -4.59 -11.79 4.31
CA ASN A 21 -5.58 -11.11 5.12
C ASN A 21 -4.94 -9.86 5.73
N SER A 22 -5.59 -8.70 5.57
CA SER A 22 -5.12 -7.39 6.06
C SER A 22 -6.24 -6.61 6.77
N THR A 23 -7.20 -7.31 7.34
CA THR A 23 -8.42 -6.72 7.91
C THR A 23 -8.12 -5.75 9.05
N ASN A 24 -7.30 -6.16 10.02
CA ASN A 24 -6.96 -5.32 11.18
C ASN A 24 -6.08 -4.14 10.76
N LEU A 25 -5.14 -4.35 9.86
CA LEU A 25 -4.26 -3.33 9.30
C LEU A 25 -5.06 -2.22 8.62
N VAL A 26 -6.05 -2.59 7.80
CA VAL A 26 -6.89 -1.62 7.08
C VAL A 26 -7.82 -0.89 8.06
N GLU A 27 -8.36 -1.58 9.06
CA GLU A 27 -9.17 -0.93 10.11
C GLU A 27 -8.35 0.05 10.93
N GLU A 28 -7.09 -0.26 11.25
CA GLU A 28 -6.20 0.68 11.93
C GLU A 28 -5.94 1.93 11.08
N ALA A 29 -5.65 1.76 9.78
CA ALA A 29 -5.49 2.88 8.87
C ALA A 29 -6.76 3.74 8.78
N ARG A 30 -7.96 3.10 8.73
CA ARG A 30 -9.24 3.80 8.71
C ARG A 30 -9.40 4.71 9.92
N LYS A 31 -9.09 4.20 11.11
CA LYS A 31 -9.17 4.96 12.38
C LYS A 31 -8.15 6.09 12.44
N ILE A 32 -6.91 5.85 12.06
CA ILE A 32 -5.83 6.87 12.09
C ILE A 32 -6.18 8.07 11.19
N HIS A 33 -6.75 7.79 10.01
CA HIS A 33 -6.96 8.81 8.98
C HIS A 33 -8.41 9.30 8.87
N ASP A 34 -9.31 8.77 9.70
CA ASP A 34 -10.74 9.08 9.67
C ASP A 34 -11.32 8.94 8.25
N LEU A 35 -11.16 7.74 7.69
CA LEU A 35 -11.49 7.48 6.29
C LEU A 35 -12.99 7.23 6.10
N SER A 36 -13.55 7.83 5.04
CA SER A 36 -14.87 7.45 4.53
C SER A 36 -14.84 6.01 3.96
N PRO A 37 -15.99 5.36 3.73
CA PRO A 37 -16.00 3.98 3.22
C PRO A 37 -15.23 3.80 1.91
N VAL A 38 -15.38 4.70 0.94
CA VAL A 38 -14.70 4.58 -0.36
C VAL A 38 -13.20 4.83 -0.24
N THR A 39 -12.77 5.78 0.60
CA THR A 39 -11.35 6.04 0.83
C THR A 39 -10.69 4.92 1.66
N THR A 40 -11.45 4.29 2.57
CA THR A 40 -11.02 3.07 3.26
C THR A 40 -10.77 1.93 2.28
N ALA A 41 -11.68 1.74 1.32
CA ALA A 41 -11.51 0.72 0.29
C ALA A 41 -10.30 1.02 -0.62
N ALA A 42 -10.10 2.28 -1.02
CA ALA A 42 -9.00 2.70 -1.87
C ALA A 42 -7.64 2.54 -1.15
N LEU A 43 -7.47 3.18 0.01
CA LEU A 43 -6.20 3.10 0.75
C LEU A 43 -5.94 1.68 1.25
N GLY A 44 -6.98 0.95 1.69
CA GLY A 44 -6.87 -0.43 2.14
C GLY A 44 -6.35 -1.38 1.05
N ARG A 45 -6.84 -1.27 -0.19
CA ARG A 45 -6.31 -2.02 -1.33
C ARG A 45 -4.84 -1.68 -1.59
N LEU A 46 -4.47 -0.41 -1.55
CA LEU A 46 -3.09 0.02 -1.78
C LEU A 46 -2.15 -0.45 -0.65
N LEU A 47 -2.59 -0.42 0.62
CA LEU A 47 -1.86 -0.97 1.77
C LEU A 47 -1.65 -2.47 1.64
N THR A 48 -2.71 -3.21 1.27
CA THR A 48 -2.66 -4.65 1.01
C THR A 48 -1.64 -4.99 -0.08
N MET A 49 -1.65 -4.24 -1.19
CA MET A 49 -0.67 -4.41 -2.26
C MET A 49 0.74 -4.05 -1.80
N GLY A 50 0.89 -3.02 -0.96
CA GLY A 50 2.16 -2.65 -0.34
C GLY A 50 2.75 -3.80 0.49
N CYS A 51 1.94 -4.49 1.27
CA CYS A 51 2.38 -5.68 2.04
C CYS A 51 2.81 -6.83 1.11
N LEU A 52 2.02 -7.13 0.07
CA LEU A 52 2.36 -8.19 -0.90
C LEU A 52 3.67 -7.89 -1.64
N MET A 53 3.88 -6.67 -2.09
CA MET A 53 5.12 -6.28 -2.77
C MET A 53 6.30 -6.15 -1.80
N GLY A 54 6.05 -5.62 -0.60
CA GLY A 54 7.05 -5.48 0.45
C GLY A 54 7.64 -6.82 0.87
N SER A 55 6.82 -7.88 0.92
CA SER A 55 7.25 -9.24 1.26
C SER A 55 8.28 -9.84 0.29
N ASN A 56 8.48 -9.23 -0.88
CA ASN A 56 9.51 -9.64 -1.87
C ASN A 56 10.86 -8.95 -1.66
N LEU A 57 10.94 -7.95 -0.78
CA LEU A 57 12.19 -7.23 -0.50
C LEU A 57 13.17 -8.15 0.24
N LYS A 58 14.45 -8.02 -0.07
CA LYS A 58 15.49 -8.94 0.41
C LYS A 58 16.14 -8.46 1.71
N GLU A 59 16.44 -7.15 1.79
CA GLU A 59 17.20 -6.59 2.89
C GLU A 59 16.29 -5.85 3.89
N LYS A 60 16.71 -5.79 5.15
CA LYS A 60 15.95 -5.17 6.25
C LYS A 60 15.66 -3.68 6.01
N ASN A 61 16.57 -3.00 5.33
CA ASN A 61 16.45 -1.56 5.07
C ASN A 61 15.76 -1.25 3.76
N ASP A 62 15.51 -2.26 2.93
CA ASP A 62 14.80 -2.08 1.68
C ASP A 62 13.39 -1.56 1.93
N LYS A 63 12.95 -0.68 1.04
CA LYS A 63 11.60 -0.11 1.09
C LYS A 63 11.02 -0.04 -0.30
N ILE A 64 9.73 -0.22 -0.35
CA ILE A 64 8.93 0.05 -1.54
C ILE A 64 7.93 1.15 -1.23
N THR A 65 7.85 2.13 -2.11
CA THR A 65 6.82 3.17 -2.05
C THR A 65 5.90 3.02 -3.24
N LEU A 66 4.62 2.90 -2.96
CA LEU A 66 3.54 2.88 -3.94
C LEU A 66 2.84 4.23 -3.86
N GLN A 67 2.80 4.95 -4.97
CA GLN A 67 2.11 6.24 -5.03
C GLN A 67 1.15 6.25 -6.22
N ILE A 68 -0.07 6.62 -5.97
CA ILE A 68 -1.07 6.95 -6.99
C ILE A 68 -1.32 8.45 -6.91
N LYS A 69 -1.18 9.11 -8.06
CA LYS A 69 -1.54 10.52 -8.23
C LYS A 69 -2.45 10.64 -9.44
N SER A 70 -3.63 11.20 -9.25
CA SER A 70 -4.69 11.20 -10.27
C SER A 70 -5.57 12.44 -10.16
N ASN A 71 -6.47 12.61 -11.12
CA ASN A 71 -7.43 13.69 -11.18
C ASN A 71 -8.74 13.44 -10.41
N GLY A 72 -8.88 12.27 -9.79
CA GLY A 72 -10.07 11.94 -9.00
C GLY A 72 -10.13 12.67 -7.65
N PRO A 73 -11.28 12.61 -6.96
CA PRO A 73 -11.49 13.30 -5.68
C PRO A 73 -10.47 12.97 -4.59
N ILE A 74 -9.91 11.77 -4.61
CA ILE A 74 -8.85 11.33 -3.68
C ILE A 74 -7.54 12.07 -3.90
N ASP A 75 -7.21 12.44 -5.15
CA ASP A 75 -6.00 13.12 -5.61
C ASP A 75 -4.74 12.24 -5.47
N THR A 76 -4.26 12.02 -4.25
CA THR A 76 -2.98 11.32 -4.01
C THR A 76 -3.09 10.32 -2.88
N MET A 77 -2.56 9.12 -3.10
CA MET A 77 -2.33 8.10 -2.08
C MET A 77 -0.87 7.69 -2.09
N ILE A 78 -0.28 7.52 -0.91
CA ILE A 78 1.10 7.03 -0.76
C ILE A 78 1.13 5.93 0.30
N VAL A 79 1.77 4.82 -0.05
CA VAL A 79 2.02 3.68 0.84
C VAL A 79 3.51 3.36 0.81
N VAL A 80 4.08 3.11 1.97
CA VAL A 80 5.48 2.68 2.12
C VAL A 80 5.49 1.38 2.90
N ALA A 81 6.08 0.35 2.33
CA ALA A 81 6.22 -0.97 2.95
C ALA A 81 7.68 -1.43 2.98
N ASN A 82 7.98 -2.40 3.82
CA ASN A 82 9.29 -3.04 3.94
C ASN A 82 9.20 -4.58 3.91
N LYS A 83 10.34 -5.24 3.97
CA LYS A 83 10.48 -6.71 3.95
C LYS A 83 9.59 -7.44 4.96
N ASN A 84 9.42 -6.90 6.16
CA ASN A 84 8.66 -7.55 7.23
C ASN A 84 7.15 -7.26 7.14
N SER A 85 6.68 -6.79 5.98
CA SER A 85 5.28 -6.39 5.75
C SER A 85 4.75 -5.35 6.73
N THR A 86 5.63 -4.59 7.40
CA THR A 86 5.20 -3.38 8.07
C THR A 86 4.94 -2.31 7.03
N VAL A 87 3.78 -1.70 7.11
CA VAL A 87 3.30 -0.75 6.12
C VAL A 87 2.75 0.49 6.80
N ARG A 88 2.85 1.61 6.12
CA ARG A 88 2.16 2.86 6.45
C ARG A 88 1.72 3.53 5.18
N GLY A 89 0.62 4.23 5.23
CA GLY A 89 0.11 4.97 4.08
C GLY A 89 -0.68 6.18 4.51
N TYR A 90 -0.96 7.05 3.57
CA TYR A 90 -1.92 8.12 3.75
C TYR A 90 -2.58 8.47 2.42
N ILE A 91 -3.68 9.17 2.52
CA ILE A 91 -4.49 9.68 1.43
C ILE A 91 -4.62 11.18 1.59
N LYS A 92 -4.59 11.93 0.50
CA LYS A 92 -4.65 13.39 0.58
C LYS A 92 -6.02 13.87 1.03
N ASN A 93 -7.08 13.35 0.42
CA ASN A 93 -8.47 13.65 0.77
C ASN A 93 -9.12 12.39 1.38
N SER A 94 -9.23 12.36 2.72
CA SER A 94 -9.73 11.20 3.47
C SER A 94 -11.25 11.07 3.49
N ASN A 95 -11.96 12.18 3.33
CA ASN A 95 -13.42 12.24 3.38
C ASN A 95 -14.00 12.54 1.98
N VAL A 96 -13.91 11.53 1.11
CA VAL A 96 -14.49 11.57 -0.23
C VAL A 96 -15.81 10.79 -0.21
N ASP A 97 -16.82 11.31 -0.87
CA ASP A 97 -18.08 10.63 -1.12
C ASP A 97 -18.34 10.59 -2.63
N VAL A 98 -18.62 9.41 -3.15
CA VAL A 98 -19.02 9.18 -4.55
C VAL A 98 -20.20 8.23 -4.59
N PRO A 99 -21.11 8.35 -5.58
CA PRO A 99 -22.21 7.41 -5.73
C PRO A 99 -21.75 5.97 -5.82
N LEU A 100 -22.54 5.07 -5.26
CA LEU A 100 -22.29 3.64 -5.41
C LEU A 100 -22.42 3.21 -6.88
N LYS A 101 -21.70 2.18 -7.27
CA LYS A 101 -21.91 1.51 -8.55
C LYS A 101 -23.35 0.95 -8.64
N SER A 102 -23.85 0.72 -9.85
CA SER A 102 -25.18 0.16 -10.10
C SER A 102 -25.45 -1.17 -9.37
N ASN A 103 -24.40 -1.91 -9.05
CA ASN A 103 -24.47 -3.16 -8.29
C ASN A 103 -24.36 -2.97 -6.75
N GLY A 104 -24.45 -1.74 -6.25
CA GLY A 104 -24.38 -1.38 -4.84
C GLY A 104 -22.99 -1.42 -4.21
N LYS A 105 -21.93 -1.61 -5.00
CA LYS A 105 -20.54 -1.60 -4.49
C LYS A 105 -19.97 -0.18 -4.48
N LEU A 106 -18.99 0.05 -3.60
CA LEU A 106 -18.20 1.28 -3.58
C LEU A 106 -17.50 1.50 -4.92
N ASP A 107 -17.58 2.71 -5.47
CA ASP A 107 -16.94 3.08 -6.73
C ASP A 107 -15.54 3.65 -6.49
N VAL A 108 -14.59 2.74 -6.22
CA VAL A 108 -13.20 3.12 -5.97
C VAL A 108 -12.58 3.75 -7.21
N GLY A 109 -12.90 3.22 -8.40
CA GLY A 109 -12.38 3.76 -9.66
C GLY A 109 -12.75 5.23 -9.87
N SER A 110 -14.00 5.61 -9.60
CA SER A 110 -14.43 7.02 -9.68
C SER A 110 -13.81 7.89 -8.59
N ALA A 111 -13.61 7.36 -7.39
CA ALA A 111 -12.97 8.09 -6.29
C ALA A 111 -11.47 8.34 -6.55
N VAL A 112 -10.77 7.36 -7.11
CA VAL A 112 -9.35 7.48 -7.50
C VAL A 112 -9.20 8.29 -8.77
N GLY A 113 -10.02 8.01 -9.79
CA GLY A 113 -9.91 8.62 -11.12
C GLY A 113 -9.00 7.82 -12.06
N LYS A 114 -9.17 8.02 -13.37
CA LYS A 114 -8.43 7.31 -14.43
C LYS A 114 -7.26 8.11 -14.98
N ASP A 115 -7.35 9.43 -14.98
CA ASP A 115 -6.28 10.31 -15.42
C ASP A 115 -5.25 10.44 -14.30
N GLY A 116 -4.21 9.64 -14.37
CA GLY A 116 -3.20 9.62 -13.34
C GLY A 116 -2.12 8.59 -13.59
N MET A 117 -1.22 8.51 -12.64
CA MET A 117 -0.04 7.67 -12.71
C MET A 117 0.13 6.86 -11.43
N LEU A 118 0.50 5.60 -11.60
CA LEU A 118 1.02 4.72 -10.57
C LEU A 118 2.54 4.77 -10.59
N TYR A 119 3.15 5.15 -9.45
CA TYR A 119 4.59 5.16 -9.23
C TYR A 119 4.95 4.04 -8.27
N ILE A 120 5.95 3.24 -8.62
CA ILE A 120 6.52 2.20 -7.76
C ILE A 120 8.00 2.49 -7.59
N ILE A 121 8.37 2.92 -6.38
CA ILE A 121 9.72 3.35 -6.05
C ILE A 121 10.35 2.30 -5.14
N ARG A 122 11.42 1.63 -5.60
CA ARG A 122 12.17 0.63 -4.84
C ARG A 122 13.49 1.23 -4.37
N ASP A 123 13.58 1.50 -3.08
CA ASP A 123 14.81 1.91 -2.40
C ASP A 123 15.48 0.66 -1.81
N ILE A 124 16.45 0.15 -2.51
CA ILE A 124 17.20 -1.07 -2.18
C ILE A 124 18.68 -0.78 -1.86
N GLY A 125 18.95 0.43 -1.38
CA GLY A 125 20.30 0.85 -0.97
C GLY A 125 21.23 1.24 -2.13
N LEU A 126 20.72 1.39 -3.35
CA LEU A 126 21.47 1.95 -4.48
C LEU A 126 21.57 3.47 -4.37
N LYS A 127 22.49 4.07 -5.15
CA LYS A 127 22.68 5.52 -5.19
C LYS A 127 21.38 6.27 -5.53
N GLU A 128 20.59 5.69 -6.43
CA GLU A 128 19.28 6.19 -6.82
C GLU A 128 18.27 5.04 -6.73
N PRO A 129 17.04 5.30 -6.25
CA PRO A 129 16.00 4.27 -6.23
C PRO A 129 15.55 3.93 -7.65
N TYR A 130 15.13 2.70 -7.86
CA TYR A 130 14.45 2.31 -9.08
C TYR A 130 13.02 2.87 -9.06
N ILE A 131 12.59 3.48 -10.16
CA ILE A 131 11.25 4.05 -10.30
C ILE A 131 10.55 3.42 -11.50
N GLY A 132 9.52 2.62 -11.22
CA GLY A 132 8.55 2.15 -12.21
C GLY A 132 7.38 3.14 -12.31
N LEU A 133 6.89 3.36 -13.52
CA LEU A 133 5.84 4.33 -13.81
C LEU A 133 4.85 3.73 -14.82
N THR A 134 3.54 3.81 -14.51
CA THR A 134 2.49 3.31 -15.40
C THR A 134 1.26 4.21 -15.30
N PRO A 135 0.64 4.60 -16.43
CA PRO A 135 -0.65 5.27 -16.42
C PRO A 135 -1.72 4.38 -15.74
N LEU A 136 -2.65 5.01 -15.04
CA LEU A 136 -3.81 4.30 -14.49
C LEU A 136 -4.70 3.80 -15.65
N VAL A 137 -5.27 2.61 -15.47
CA VAL A 137 -6.21 2.00 -16.41
C VAL A 137 -7.65 2.25 -15.95
N SER A 138 -7.92 2.01 -14.67
CA SER A 138 -9.28 2.08 -14.13
C SER A 138 -9.41 2.82 -12.79
N GLY A 139 -8.32 2.99 -12.05
CA GLY A 139 -8.34 3.47 -10.67
C GLY A 139 -8.88 2.46 -9.65
N GLU A 140 -9.19 1.23 -10.07
CA GLU A 140 -9.61 0.13 -9.17
C GLU A 140 -8.43 -0.48 -8.40
N ILE A 141 -7.22 -0.01 -8.64
CA ILE A 141 -5.96 -0.38 -8.00
C ILE A 141 -5.47 -1.76 -8.44
N ALA A 142 -6.25 -2.84 -8.29
CA ALA A 142 -5.83 -4.18 -8.68
C ALA A 142 -5.52 -4.26 -10.19
N GLU A 143 -6.37 -3.68 -11.03
CA GLU A 143 -6.18 -3.63 -12.49
C GLU A 143 -4.98 -2.76 -12.86
N ASP A 144 -4.78 -1.63 -12.17
CA ASP A 144 -3.65 -0.73 -12.41
C ASP A 144 -2.30 -1.41 -12.08
N PHE A 145 -2.25 -2.22 -11.02
CA PHE A 145 -1.08 -3.03 -10.70
C PHE A 145 -0.89 -4.21 -11.66
N THR A 146 -1.96 -4.84 -12.13
CA THR A 146 -1.88 -5.89 -13.16
C THR A 146 -1.23 -5.33 -14.43
N GLU A 147 -1.63 -4.15 -14.86
CA GLU A 147 -1.03 -3.44 -16.00
C GLU A 147 0.45 -3.09 -15.76
N TYR A 148 0.79 -2.64 -14.54
CA TYR A 148 2.18 -2.39 -14.17
C TYR A 148 3.04 -3.64 -14.30
N PHE A 149 2.59 -4.78 -13.77
CA PHE A 149 3.35 -6.02 -13.87
C PHE A 149 3.51 -6.49 -15.32
N ALA A 150 2.47 -6.33 -16.12
CA ALA A 150 2.52 -6.71 -17.54
C ALA A 150 3.50 -5.85 -18.33
N LYS A 151 3.45 -4.50 -18.15
CA LYS A 151 4.24 -3.58 -18.98
C LYS A 151 5.65 -3.31 -18.44
N SER A 152 5.79 -3.15 -17.13
CA SER A 152 7.06 -2.72 -16.52
C SER A 152 7.89 -3.89 -16.02
N GLU A 153 7.27 -4.90 -15.42
CA GLU A 153 7.99 -6.08 -14.91
C GLU A 153 8.02 -7.23 -15.94
N GLN A 154 7.15 -7.19 -16.94
CA GLN A 154 6.97 -8.23 -17.96
C GLN A 154 6.68 -9.62 -17.36
N VAL A 155 5.96 -9.64 -16.25
CA VAL A 155 5.53 -10.85 -15.53
C VAL A 155 4.02 -10.98 -15.65
N PRO A 156 3.50 -12.04 -16.30
CA PRO A 156 2.08 -12.32 -16.33
C PRO A 156 1.55 -12.49 -14.90
N THR A 157 0.67 -11.59 -14.49
CA THR A 157 0.23 -11.48 -13.11
C THR A 157 -1.28 -11.28 -13.04
N ALA A 158 -1.96 -12.03 -12.17
CA ALA A 158 -3.34 -11.78 -11.79
C ALA A 158 -3.39 -11.28 -10.35
N ILE A 159 -4.16 -10.21 -10.11
CA ILE A 159 -4.28 -9.58 -8.81
C ILE A 159 -5.75 -9.42 -8.44
N ALA A 160 -6.10 -9.77 -7.22
CA ALA A 160 -7.37 -9.39 -6.62
C ALA A 160 -7.12 -8.71 -5.28
N LEU A 161 -7.76 -7.56 -5.09
CA LEU A 161 -7.75 -6.78 -3.85
C LEU A 161 -9.19 -6.48 -3.45
N GLY A 162 -9.51 -6.63 -2.18
CA GLY A 162 -10.87 -6.40 -1.70
C GLY A 162 -10.89 -5.84 -0.29
N VAL A 163 -11.78 -4.87 -0.07
CA VAL A 163 -12.10 -4.33 1.25
C VAL A 163 -13.62 -4.26 1.36
N LEU A 164 -14.16 -4.88 2.38
CA LEU A 164 -15.56 -4.78 2.77
C LEU A 164 -15.63 -3.93 4.03
N VAL A 165 -16.28 -2.79 3.93
CA VAL A 165 -16.40 -1.81 5.00
C VAL A 165 -17.85 -1.31 5.07
N ASP A 166 -18.34 -1.12 6.28
CA ASP A 166 -19.64 -0.51 6.55
C ASP A 166 -19.51 0.58 7.65
N LYS A 167 -20.65 1.01 8.21
CA LYS A 167 -20.70 2.02 9.30
C LYS A 167 -19.95 1.60 10.57
N ASP A 168 -19.82 0.31 10.83
CA ASP A 168 -19.19 -0.24 12.03
C ASP A 168 -17.69 -0.48 11.85
N GLY A 169 -17.16 -0.33 10.61
CA GLY A 169 -15.75 -0.49 10.26
C GLY A 169 -15.47 -1.53 9.21
N VAL A 170 -14.21 -1.94 9.11
CA VAL A 170 -13.75 -2.94 8.13
C VAL A 170 -14.17 -4.34 8.59
N LYS A 171 -14.96 -5.01 7.77
CA LYS A 171 -15.40 -6.41 8.02
C LYS A 171 -14.39 -7.42 7.51
N SER A 172 -13.79 -7.13 6.35
CA SER A 172 -12.74 -7.95 5.76
C SER A 172 -11.92 -7.13 4.78
N ALA A 173 -10.63 -7.36 4.75
CA ALA A 173 -9.71 -6.80 3.76
C ALA A 173 -8.62 -7.81 3.44
N GLY A 174 -8.20 -7.85 2.19
CA GLY A 174 -7.13 -8.73 1.76
C GLY A 174 -7.03 -8.81 0.26
N GLY A 175 -6.24 -9.77 -0.20
CA GLY A 175 -5.97 -9.93 -1.62
C GLY A 175 -5.14 -11.17 -1.93
N TYR A 176 -4.89 -11.33 -3.19
CA TYR A 176 -3.88 -12.27 -3.68
C TYR A 176 -3.17 -11.71 -4.91
N ILE A 177 -1.98 -12.22 -5.13
CA ILE A 177 -1.19 -12.06 -6.35
C ILE A 177 -0.80 -13.44 -6.86
N VAL A 178 -1.04 -13.70 -8.13
CA VAL A 178 -0.68 -14.93 -8.85
C VAL A 178 0.25 -14.56 -9.96
N GLN A 179 1.45 -15.12 -9.97
CA GLN A 179 2.48 -14.81 -10.96
C GLN A 179 2.93 -16.10 -11.65
N LEU A 180 2.95 -16.07 -12.97
CA LEU A 180 3.45 -17.18 -13.79
C LEU A 180 4.98 -17.10 -13.89
N MET A 181 5.64 -18.23 -13.70
CA MET A 181 7.06 -18.39 -13.96
C MET A 181 7.30 -18.68 -15.45
N PRO A 182 8.52 -18.47 -15.97
CA PRO A 182 8.79 -18.62 -17.41
C PRO A 182 8.44 -20.00 -18.01
N ASP A 183 8.42 -21.04 -17.20
CA ASP A 183 8.14 -22.45 -17.58
C ASP A 183 6.67 -22.86 -17.38
N ALA A 184 5.79 -21.93 -17.03
CA ALA A 184 4.36 -22.20 -16.96
C ALA A 184 3.81 -22.60 -18.34
N THR A 185 3.04 -23.70 -18.37
CA THR A 185 2.47 -24.20 -19.61
C THR A 185 1.12 -23.54 -19.91
N GLU A 186 0.71 -23.54 -21.17
CA GLU A 186 -0.62 -23.06 -21.59
C GLU A 186 -1.77 -23.80 -20.86
N GLU A 187 -1.55 -25.06 -20.49
CA GLU A 187 -2.50 -25.84 -19.71
C GLU A 187 -2.63 -25.29 -18.29
N ASP A 188 -1.49 -24.98 -17.63
CA ASP A 188 -1.45 -24.39 -16.29
C ASP A 188 -2.16 -23.03 -16.29
N ILE A 189 -1.86 -22.19 -17.28
CA ILE A 189 -2.46 -20.87 -17.47
C ILE A 189 -3.98 -20.99 -17.63
N THR A 190 -4.44 -21.85 -18.53
CA THR A 190 -5.86 -22.05 -18.81
C THR A 190 -6.62 -22.51 -17.56
N LYS A 191 -6.03 -23.41 -16.76
CA LYS A 191 -6.63 -23.87 -15.49
C LYS A 191 -6.79 -22.71 -14.50
N ILE A 192 -5.74 -21.94 -14.30
CA ILE A 192 -5.75 -20.78 -13.38
C ILE A 192 -6.81 -19.77 -13.83
N GLU A 193 -6.79 -19.35 -15.10
CA GLU A 193 -7.77 -18.39 -15.62
C GLU A 193 -9.22 -18.87 -15.45
N LYS A 194 -9.48 -20.14 -15.71
CA LYS A 194 -10.80 -20.75 -15.53
C LYS A 194 -11.25 -20.69 -14.07
N ASN A 195 -10.34 -20.94 -13.13
CA ASN A 195 -10.64 -20.89 -11.71
C ASN A 195 -10.85 -19.44 -11.24
N LEU A 196 -9.94 -18.51 -11.61
CA LEU A 196 -10.05 -17.11 -11.25
C LEU A 196 -11.35 -16.46 -11.73
N LYS A 197 -11.83 -16.81 -12.95
CA LYS A 197 -13.13 -16.33 -13.47
C LYS A 197 -14.34 -16.77 -12.64
N LYS A 198 -14.22 -17.85 -11.86
CA LYS A 198 -15.29 -18.38 -11.01
C LYS A 198 -15.17 -17.92 -9.55
N MET A 199 -14.05 -17.32 -9.17
CA MET A 199 -13.83 -16.93 -7.79
C MET A 199 -14.78 -15.81 -7.34
N PRO A 200 -15.41 -15.94 -6.17
CA PRO A 200 -16.08 -14.83 -5.54
C PRO A 200 -15.08 -13.71 -5.19
N PRO A 201 -15.55 -12.47 -4.99
CA PRO A 201 -14.68 -11.39 -4.50
C PRO A 201 -13.94 -11.82 -3.23
N ILE A 202 -12.63 -11.55 -3.19
CA ILE A 202 -11.74 -11.95 -2.08
C ILE A 202 -12.26 -11.49 -0.71
N SER A 203 -12.83 -10.28 -0.62
CA SER A 203 -13.43 -9.78 0.62
C SER A 203 -14.60 -10.65 1.11
N LYS A 204 -15.37 -11.25 0.21
CA LYS A 204 -16.45 -12.17 0.59
C LYS A 204 -15.95 -13.52 1.09
N LEU A 205 -14.83 -14.01 0.57
CA LEU A 205 -14.19 -15.23 1.05
C LEU A 205 -13.63 -15.01 2.47
N LEU A 206 -12.93 -13.89 2.69
CA LEU A 206 -12.39 -13.54 3.99
C LEU A 206 -13.49 -13.23 5.03
N GLU A 207 -14.59 -12.58 4.63
CA GLU A 207 -15.77 -12.35 5.51
C GLU A 207 -16.35 -13.68 6.05
N LYS A 208 -16.29 -14.73 5.23
CA LYS A 208 -16.70 -16.09 5.62
C LYS A 208 -15.64 -16.85 6.40
N ASN A 209 -14.54 -16.20 6.79
CA ASN A 209 -13.39 -16.79 7.48
C ASN A 209 -12.72 -17.93 6.71
N MET A 210 -12.77 -17.92 5.37
CA MET A 210 -12.02 -18.87 4.55
C MET A 210 -10.53 -18.70 4.78
N SER A 211 -9.79 -19.78 4.95
CA SER A 211 -8.34 -19.76 5.16
C SER A 211 -7.62 -19.29 3.89
N LEU A 212 -6.40 -18.77 4.04
CA LEU A 212 -5.59 -18.35 2.89
C LEU A 212 -5.16 -19.56 2.06
N GLU A 213 -4.98 -20.70 2.69
CA GLU A 213 -4.71 -22.00 2.07
C GLU A 213 -5.88 -22.44 1.19
N ASP A 214 -7.12 -22.35 1.69
CA ASP A 214 -8.32 -22.68 0.92
C ASP A 214 -8.51 -21.73 -0.27
N ILE A 215 -8.21 -20.43 -0.07
CA ILE A 215 -8.26 -19.44 -1.15
C ILE A 215 -7.23 -19.79 -2.23
N ALA A 216 -6.00 -20.14 -1.85
CA ALA A 216 -4.99 -20.60 -2.80
C ALA A 216 -5.41 -21.89 -3.50
N GLY A 217 -6.04 -22.83 -2.78
CA GLY A 217 -6.63 -24.04 -3.34
C GLY A 217 -7.72 -23.76 -4.38
N LEU A 218 -8.56 -22.75 -4.16
CA LEU A 218 -9.54 -22.32 -5.16
C LEU A 218 -8.89 -21.80 -6.44
N ILE A 219 -7.73 -21.13 -6.33
CA ILE A 219 -6.97 -20.61 -7.48
C ILE A 219 -6.38 -21.76 -8.28
N THR A 220 -5.77 -22.74 -7.62
CA THR A 220 -5.07 -23.85 -8.27
C THR A 220 -6.00 -24.98 -8.71
N GLY A 221 -7.15 -25.16 -8.06
CA GLY A 221 -8.03 -26.31 -8.26
C GLY A 221 -7.35 -27.61 -7.85
N ASP A 222 -7.14 -28.51 -8.81
CA ASP A 222 -6.49 -29.81 -8.59
C ASP A 222 -4.96 -29.71 -8.52
N GLY A 223 -4.40 -28.52 -8.70
CA GLY A 223 -2.96 -28.27 -8.69
C GLY A 223 -2.36 -28.48 -7.30
N MET A 224 -1.25 -29.23 -7.25
CA MET A 224 -0.51 -29.43 -6.02
C MET A 224 0.03 -28.06 -5.50
N LEU A 225 -0.17 -27.80 -4.21
CA LEU A 225 0.12 -26.51 -3.57
C LEU A 225 1.14 -26.73 -2.45
N PHE A 226 2.26 -26.04 -2.51
CA PHE A 226 3.31 -26.08 -1.50
C PHE A 226 3.44 -24.72 -0.83
N MET A 227 3.33 -24.66 0.49
CA MET A 227 3.67 -23.45 1.25
C MET A 227 5.18 -23.23 1.18
N VAL A 228 5.60 -21.98 0.97
CA VAL A 228 7.01 -21.59 0.85
C VAL A 228 7.32 -20.36 1.70
N GLY A 229 8.50 -20.42 2.35
CA GLY A 229 8.94 -19.34 3.24
C GLY A 229 8.23 -19.35 4.59
N GLU A 230 8.43 -18.29 5.34
CA GLU A 230 7.77 -18.06 6.63
C GLU A 230 6.51 -17.24 6.47
N ASP A 231 5.55 -17.45 7.34
CA ASP A 231 4.37 -16.60 7.45
C ASP A 231 4.78 -15.19 7.87
N LEU A 232 4.23 -14.18 7.19
CA LEU A 232 4.44 -12.79 7.55
C LEU A 232 3.16 -12.22 8.17
N PHE A 233 3.32 -11.36 9.17
CA PHE A 233 2.23 -10.73 9.89
C PHE A 233 2.20 -9.23 9.58
N PRO A 234 1.34 -8.78 8.66
CA PRO A 234 1.24 -7.37 8.27
C PRO A 234 0.86 -6.49 9.46
N GLU A 235 1.56 -5.37 9.61
CA GLU A 235 1.32 -4.40 10.69
C GLU A 235 1.33 -2.98 10.12
N TYR A 236 0.34 -2.16 10.50
CA TYR A 236 0.39 -0.72 10.25
C TYR A 236 1.38 -0.08 11.21
N LYS A 237 2.53 0.35 10.73
CA LYS A 237 3.59 0.86 11.59
C LYS A 237 4.31 2.06 10.99
N CYS A 238 4.29 3.17 11.71
CA CYS A 238 5.04 4.36 11.34
C CYS A 238 6.31 4.51 12.18
N ASP A 239 7.44 4.67 11.50
CA ASP A 239 8.77 4.85 12.08
C ASP A 239 9.18 6.32 12.20
N CYS A 240 8.22 7.26 12.19
CA CYS A 240 8.52 8.69 12.32
C CYS A 240 9.18 9.01 13.67
N LYS A 241 10.21 9.84 13.61
CA LYS A 241 10.97 10.30 14.77
C LYS A 241 11.11 11.82 14.74
N ARG A 242 11.17 12.46 15.94
CA ARG A 242 11.37 13.90 16.07
C ARG A 242 12.59 14.39 15.27
N SER A 243 13.71 13.63 15.32
CA SER A 243 14.93 13.96 14.58
C SER A 243 14.76 14.00 13.05
N ARG A 244 13.81 13.22 12.49
CA ARG A 244 13.48 13.27 11.06
C ARG A 244 12.70 14.53 10.70
N ILE A 245 11.76 14.92 11.58
CA ILE A 245 11.01 16.16 11.42
C ILE A 245 11.94 17.37 11.55
N GLU A 246 12.88 17.37 12.52
CA GLU A 246 13.90 18.39 12.67
C GLU A 246 14.73 18.59 11.41
N LYS A 247 15.16 17.47 10.76
CA LYS A 247 15.89 17.57 9.48
C LYS A 247 15.03 18.21 8.39
N GLY A 248 13.72 17.90 8.35
CA GLY A 248 12.79 18.53 7.42
C GLY A 248 12.65 20.03 7.69
N LEU A 249 12.48 20.45 8.95
CA LEU A 249 12.41 21.87 9.31
C LEU A 249 13.70 22.62 8.95
N VAL A 250 14.87 22.03 9.21
CA VAL A 250 16.15 22.62 8.81
C VAL A 250 16.26 22.78 7.30
N SER A 251 15.67 21.88 6.48
CA SER A 251 15.71 21.98 5.02
C SER A 251 14.84 23.09 4.44
N LEU A 252 13.93 23.69 5.22
CA LEU A 252 13.12 24.85 4.78
C LEU A 252 13.98 26.12 4.64
N GLY A 253 15.09 26.21 5.37
CA GLY A 253 15.99 27.36 5.33
C GLY A 253 15.80 28.35 6.48
N ALA A 254 16.72 29.31 6.58
CA ALA A 254 16.72 30.28 7.68
C ALA A 254 15.50 31.19 7.69
N THR A 255 15.08 31.66 6.51
CA THR A 255 13.94 32.60 6.37
C THR A 255 12.65 32.01 6.94
N GLU A 256 12.31 30.77 6.57
CA GLU A 256 11.11 30.09 7.06
C GLU A 256 11.19 29.82 8.56
N LEU A 257 12.38 29.45 9.06
CA LEU A 257 12.60 29.26 10.50
C LEU A 257 12.44 30.57 11.27
N ASP A 258 12.95 31.69 10.74
CA ASP A 258 12.78 33.02 11.34
C ASP A 258 11.31 33.45 11.37
N ASP A 259 10.58 33.19 10.32
CA ASP A 259 9.13 33.46 10.27
C ASP A 259 8.38 32.70 11.38
N MET A 260 8.64 31.39 11.51
CA MET A 260 8.05 30.58 12.58
C MET A 260 8.42 31.09 13.98
N ILE A 261 9.68 31.52 14.18
CA ILE A 261 10.18 32.06 15.46
C ILE A 261 9.50 33.39 15.81
N ASN A 262 9.40 34.29 14.83
CA ASN A 262 8.95 35.68 15.07
C ASN A 262 7.43 35.82 15.04
N THR A 263 6.73 35.03 14.23
CA THR A 263 5.28 35.12 14.07
C THR A 263 4.55 34.30 15.14
N ASP A 264 4.87 33.01 15.23
CA ASP A 264 4.11 32.07 16.08
C ASP A 264 4.84 31.69 17.37
N GLY A 265 6.16 31.84 17.41
CA GLY A 265 7.02 31.42 18.53
C GLY A 265 7.04 29.92 18.78
N LYS A 266 6.43 29.12 17.90
CA LYS A 266 6.34 27.65 17.95
C LYS A 266 6.04 27.10 16.55
N ALA A 267 6.32 25.81 16.35
CA ALA A 267 5.83 25.07 15.18
C ALA A 267 5.17 23.75 15.61
N GLU A 268 4.06 23.42 15.02
CA GLU A 268 3.43 22.12 15.15
C GLU A 268 3.49 21.39 13.81
N VAL A 269 4.07 20.19 13.79
CA VAL A 269 4.19 19.37 12.59
C VAL A 269 3.50 18.03 12.84
N GLU A 270 2.51 17.73 12.02
CA GLU A 270 1.80 16.46 12.07
C GLU A 270 2.39 15.46 11.05
N CYS A 271 2.66 14.24 11.50
CA CYS A 271 3.07 13.17 10.60
C CYS A 271 1.89 12.73 9.72
N LYS A 272 2.00 12.86 8.40
CA LYS A 272 0.93 12.45 7.47
C LYS A 272 0.57 10.97 7.57
N PHE A 273 1.51 10.09 7.97
CA PHE A 273 1.29 8.65 8.04
C PHE A 273 0.59 8.18 9.33
N CYS A 274 0.84 8.78 10.49
CA CYS A 274 0.29 8.29 11.76
C CYS A 274 -0.39 9.38 12.60
N LYS A 275 -0.53 10.59 12.06
CA LYS A 275 -1.15 11.74 12.72
C LYS A 275 -0.49 12.18 14.02
N LYS A 276 0.70 11.63 14.37
CA LYS A 276 1.45 12.05 15.54
C LYS A 276 1.93 13.49 15.37
N LYS A 277 1.62 14.31 16.39
CA LYS A 277 2.02 15.71 16.43
C LYS A 277 3.38 15.88 17.10
N TYR A 278 4.19 16.76 16.55
CA TYR A 278 5.48 17.16 17.05
C TYR A 278 5.48 18.66 17.25
N VAL A 279 5.59 19.10 18.50
CA VAL A 279 5.63 20.52 18.84
C VAL A 279 7.07 20.95 19.06
N PHE A 280 7.44 22.07 18.45
CA PHE A 280 8.75 22.73 18.57
C PHE A 280 8.55 24.09 19.21
N SER A 281 9.14 24.30 20.36
CA SER A 281 9.15 25.59 21.04
C SER A 281 10.05 26.59 20.30
N ARG A 282 9.96 27.87 20.64
CA ARG A 282 10.87 28.92 20.15
C ARG A 282 12.34 28.53 20.31
N ALA A 283 12.71 28.04 21.50
CA ALA A 283 14.07 27.60 21.79
C ALA A 283 14.51 26.40 20.92
N ASP A 284 13.57 25.49 20.57
CA ASP A 284 13.88 24.40 19.64
C ASP A 284 14.13 24.93 18.22
N LEU A 285 13.30 25.86 17.74
CA LEU A 285 13.44 26.47 16.41
C LEU A 285 14.73 27.27 16.27
N GLU A 286 15.10 28.02 17.30
CA GLU A 286 16.38 28.75 17.35
C GLU A 286 17.59 27.80 17.25
N LYS A 287 17.54 26.65 17.95
CA LYS A 287 18.58 25.62 17.83
C LYS A 287 18.64 25.01 16.43
N LEU A 288 17.48 24.82 15.79
CA LEU A 288 17.41 24.29 14.42
C LEU A 288 17.99 25.30 13.41
N LYS A 289 17.72 26.59 13.58
CA LYS A 289 18.32 27.65 12.78
C LYS A 289 19.84 27.66 12.89
N GLN A 290 20.41 27.59 14.11
CA GLN A 290 21.86 27.49 14.32
C GLN A 290 22.49 26.28 13.62
N LYS A 291 21.75 25.14 13.52
CA LYS A 291 22.21 23.96 12.77
C LYS A 291 22.20 24.21 11.26
N TRP A 292 21.26 24.99 10.75
CA TRP A 292 21.21 25.38 9.35
C TRP A 292 22.38 26.29 8.99
N ASP A 293 22.64 27.35 9.80
CA ASP A 293 23.75 28.31 9.61
C ASP A 293 25.11 27.59 9.51
N ARG A 294 25.35 26.59 10.37
CA ARG A 294 26.57 25.76 10.34
C ARG A 294 26.72 24.89 9.10
N LYS A 295 25.61 24.49 8.46
CA LYS A 295 25.63 23.67 7.23
C LYS A 295 25.80 24.52 5.97
N SER A 296 25.37 25.77 6.01
CA SER A 296 25.46 26.69 4.86
C SER A 296 26.86 27.36 4.71
N VAL A 297 27.75 27.14 5.68
CA VAL A 297 29.12 27.68 5.70
C VAL A 297 30.17 26.64 5.24
N VAL A 298 29.77 25.42 4.91
CA VAL A 298 30.62 24.35 4.35
C VAL A 298 30.16 24.02 2.92
#